data_bbe5ec0ea01e74665a96a7415ece414a
#
_entry.id   bbe5ec0ea01e74665a96a7415ece414a
#
_cell.length_a   1.000
_cell.length_b   1.000
_cell.length_c   1.000
_cell.angle_alpha   90.00
_cell.angle_beta   90.00
_cell.angle_gamma   90.00
#
_symmetry.space_group_name_H-M   'P 1'
#
loop_
_entity.id
_entity.type
_entity.pdbx_description
1 polymer ?
#
loop_
_entity_poly.entity_id
_entity_poly.type
_entity_poly.pdbx_seq_one_letter_code
_entity_poly.pdbx_strand_id
1 'polypeptide(L)'
;GVHHNTMPQKKVLEYAALAECASSHPISKSLQRAYGGEIDRHRVTDVQEISGNGITAKVDGTDVAVGNSKLMDRLGIAWHDCHSVGTIIHLAIGGQYAGHIVISDVVKPHAKEAIAALKQAGVGKTVMLTGDIRRVADHVAEELGVDEVHSELLPADKVAQVERLLSNADGKLAFVGDGINDAPVLSRSDIGIAMGAMGSDAAIEAADVVLMDDDPLKISKAIRISRKCLRIVYENIVFALGIKGLCLVLGAMGIANMWAAIFADVGVMVIAVLNAIRALQVKNL
;
A
#
# COMPACT_ATOMS: atom_id res chain seq x y z
N GLY A 1 -4.90 8.99 17.98
CA GLY A 1 -5.70 9.04 19.23
C GLY A 1 -5.14 10.01 20.24
N VAL A 2 -5.98 10.56 21.11
CA VAL A 2 -5.58 11.44 22.23
C VAL A 2 -5.89 10.71 23.53
N HIS A 3 -4.89 10.60 24.42
CA HIS A 3 -5.00 9.82 25.64
C HIS A 3 -4.49 10.61 26.86
N HIS A 4 -4.97 10.25 28.04
CA HIS A 4 -4.63 10.89 29.34
C HIS A 4 -4.75 12.42 29.30
N ASN A 5 -5.78 12.91 28.62
CA ASN A 5 -6.00 14.32 28.40
C ASN A 5 -6.74 14.95 29.60
N THR A 6 -6.21 16.07 30.08
CA THR A 6 -6.84 16.89 31.13
C THR A 6 -7.91 17.87 30.60
N MET A 7 -8.04 17.96 29.27
CA MET A 7 -8.97 18.82 28.55
C MET A 7 -9.61 18.10 27.36
N PRO A 8 -10.67 18.64 26.73
CA PRO A 8 -11.32 18.04 25.57
C PRO A 8 -10.33 17.73 24.43
N GLN A 9 -10.42 16.57 23.81
CA GLN A 9 -9.51 16.09 22.74
C GLN A 9 -9.31 17.13 21.62
N LYS A 10 -10.38 17.83 21.24
CA LYS A 10 -10.32 18.88 20.23
C LYS A 10 -9.39 20.02 20.62
N LYS A 11 -9.37 20.41 21.90
CA LYS A 11 -8.44 21.43 22.40
C LYS A 11 -7.00 20.96 22.44
N VAL A 12 -6.77 19.70 22.84
CA VAL A 12 -5.42 19.10 22.81
C VAL A 12 -4.86 19.11 21.39
N LEU A 13 -5.66 18.72 20.41
CA LEU A 13 -5.28 18.77 18.99
C LEU A 13 -5.08 20.19 18.48
N GLU A 14 -5.92 21.15 18.89
CA GLU A 14 -5.80 22.56 18.51
C GLU A 14 -4.45 23.13 18.98
N TYR A 15 -4.14 23.01 20.27
CA TYR A 15 -2.89 23.54 20.81
C TYR A 15 -1.65 22.86 20.19
N ALA A 16 -1.70 21.54 19.97
CA ALA A 16 -0.63 20.83 19.32
C ALA A 16 -0.44 21.27 17.86
N ALA A 17 -1.54 21.40 17.10
CA ALA A 17 -1.50 21.83 15.71
C ALA A 17 -1.02 23.29 15.55
N LEU A 18 -1.41 24.19 16.46
CA LEU A 18 -0.97 25.57 16.49
C LEU A 18 0.52 25.66 16.83
N ALA A 19 0.99 25.00 17.89
CA ALA A 19 2.40 25.01 18.29
C ALA A 19 3.31 24.49 17.16
N GLU A 20 2.87 23.49 16.42
CA GLU A 20 3.59 22.88 15.29
C GLU A 20 3.32 23.57 13.93
N CYS A 21 2.62 24.71 13.89
CA CYS A 21 2.20 25.34 12.63
C CYS A 21 3.35 25.87 11.77
N ALA A 22 4.50 26.12 12.35
CA ALA A 22 5.69 26.61 11.65
C ALA A 22 6.61 25.47 11.15
N SER A 23 6.42 24.25 11.64
CA SER A 23 7.24 23.09 11.27
C SER A 23 6.77 22.43 9.99
N SER A 24 7.69 22.03 9.13
CA SER A 24 7.42 21.24 7.91
C SER A 24 7.45 19.72 8.15
N HIS A 25 7.69 19.28 9.37
CA HIS A 25 7.83 17.88 9.73
C HIS A 25 6.55 17.09 9.43
N PRO A 26 6.62 15.81 8.99
CA PRO A 26 5.44 14.97 8.73
C PRO A 26 4.46 14.87 9.91
N ILE A 27 4.99 14.85 11.14
CA ILE A 27 4.21 14.87 12.38
C ILE A 27 3.33 16.11 12.47
N SER A 28 3.89 17.29 12.17
CA SER A 28 3.17 18.57 12.21
C SER A 28 2.00 18.58 11.22
N LYS A 29 2.23 18.07 10.01
CA LYS A 29 1.18 17.91 9.00
C LYS A 29 0.07 16.96 9.45
N SER A 30 0.44 15.88 10.15
CA SER A 30 -0.52 14.92 10.69
C SER A 30 -1.38 15.52 11.80
N LEU A 31 -0.78 16.31 12.70
CA LEU A 31 -1.49 17.04 13.75
C LEU A 31 -2.46 18.09 13.18
N GLN A 32 -2.01 18.88 12.20
CA GLN A 32 -2.84 19.89 11.53
C GLN A 32 -4.02 19.26 10.80
N ARG A 33 -3.77 18.14 10.10
CA ARG A 33 -4.82 17.37 9.42
C ARG A 33 -5.83 16.76 10.40
N ALA A 34 -5.36 16.25 11.53
CA ALA A 34 -6.22 15.68 12.58
C ALA A 34 -7.06 16.74 13.29
N TYR A 35 -6.55 17.95 13.46
CA TYR A 35 -7.29 19.08 14.00
C TYR A 35 -8.43 19.51 13.05
N GLY A 36 -8.15 19.59 11.73
CA GLY A 36 -9.13 19.89 10.69
C GLY A 36 -9.76 21.30 10.77
N GLY A 37 -9.27 22.15 11.68
CA GLY A 37 -9.68 23.53 11.82
C GLY A 37 -8.72 24.49 11.13
N GLU A 38 -9.13 25.75 11.03
CA GLU A 38 -8.27 26.82 10.53
C GLU A 38 -7.13 27.10 11.50
N ILE A 39 -5.89 27.17 10.98
CA ILE A 39 -4.69 27.44 11.76
C ILE A 39 -4.34 28.91 11.64
N ASP A 40 -4.79 29.68 12.64
CA ASP A 40 -4.42 31.09 12.75
C ASP A 40 -3.02 31.25 13.38
N ARG A 41 -2.05 31.53 12.52
CA ARG A 41 -0.66 31.72 12.92
C ARG A 41 -0.43 32.96 13.80
N HIS A 42 -1.34 33.91 13.80
CA HIS A 42 -1.24 35.13 14.65
C HIS A 42 -1.43 34.80 16.14
N ARG A 43 -2.04 33.66 16.46
CA ARG A 43 -2.19 33.16 17.83
C ARG A 43 -0.92 32.57 18.41
N VAL A 44 0.14 32.38 17.58
CA VAL A 44 1.37 31.65 17.95
C VAL A 44 2.54 32.61 17.94
N THR A 45 3.26 32.68 19.04
CA THR A 45 4.49 33.47 19.21
C THR A 45 5.58 32.63 19.88
N ASP A 46 6.82 33.16 19.90
CA ASP A 46 7.98 32.54 20.60
C ASP A 46 8.22 31.07 20.25
N VAL A 47 8.07 30.69 18.97
CA VAL A 47 8.30 29.33 18.51
C VAL A 47 9.78 28.99 18.57
N GLN A 48 10.14 27.95 19.30
CA GLN A 48 11.49 27.40 19.41
C GLN A 48 11.48 25.91 19.13
N GLU A 49 12.18 25.51 18.08
CA GLU A 49 12.39 24.10 17.78
C GLU A 49 13.60 23.57 18.55
N ILE A 50 13.39 22.49 19.30
CA ILE A 50 14.43 21.80 20.06
C ILE A 50 14.75 20.50 19.33
N SER A 51 15.86 20.53 18.57
CA SER A 51 16.23 19.42 17.68
C SER A 51 16.18 18.06 18.38
N GLY A 52 15.46 17.12 17.77
CA GLY A 52 15.29 15.75 18.28
C GLY A 52 14.36 15.61 19.50
N ASN A 53 13.77 16.70 20.00
CA ASN A 53 12.92 16.67 21.19
C ASN A 53 11.48 17.18 20.92
N GLY A 54 11.31 18.22 20.13
CA GLY A 54 10.02 18.81 19.83
C GLY A 54 10.06 20.34 19.74
N ILE A 55 8.93 20.99 19.98
CA ILE A 55 8.72 22.44 19.84
C ILE A 55 8.14 23.01 21.13
N THR A 56 8.60 24.21 21.48
CA THR A 56 7.95 25.07 22.46
C THR A 56 7.45 26.34 21.77
N ALA A 57 6.28 26.81 22.13
CA ALA A 57 5.66 28.00 21.58
C ALA A 57 4.72 28.65 22.60
N LYS A 58 4.33 29.91 22.36
CA LYS A 58 3.18 30.53 23.06
C LYS A 58 1.98 30.53 22.15
N VAL A 59 0.91 29.92 22.61
CA VAL A 59 -0.39 29.93 21.94
C VAL A 59 -1.38 30.72 22.79
N ASP A 60 -1.93 31.79 22.25
CA ASP A 60 -2.78 32.75 22.97
C ASP A 60 -2.14 33.25 24.28
N GLY A 61 -0.83 33.48 24.28
CA GLY A 61 -0.04 33.90 25.43
C GLY A 61 0.26 32.82 26.47
N THR A 62 -0.17 31.57 26.25
CA THR A 62 0.09 30.43 27.14
C THR A 62 1.27 29.61 26.59
N ASP A 63 2.20 29.24 27.46
CA ASP A 63 3.33 28.38 27.08
C ASP A 63 2.84 26.96 26.72
N VAL A 64 3.23 26.49 25.56
CA VAL A 64 2.87 25.16 25.03
C VAL A 64 4.14 24.43 24.61
N ALA A 65 4.27 23.20 25.05
CA ALA A 65 5.36 22.32 24.63
C ALA A 65 4.78 21.04 23.99
N VAL A 66 5.29 20.71 22.80
CA VAL A 66 4.87 19.56 22.00
C VAL A 66 6.11 18.76 21.62
N GLY A 67 6.17 17.49 22.00
CA GLY A 67 7.36 16.68 21.67
C GLY A 67 7.38 15.32 22.34
N ASN A 68 8.56 14.70 22.34
CA ASN A 68 8.77 13.40 22.96
C ASN A 68 8.94 13.51 24.50
N SER A 69 9.07 12.35 25.17
CA SER A 69 9.30 12.28 26.62
C SER A 69 10.53 13.07 27.09
N LYS A 70 11.61 13.11 26.26
CA LYS A 70 12.83 13.87 26.58
C LYS A 70 12.58 15.37 26.71
N LEU A 71 11.63 15.91 25.91
CA LEU A 71 11.23 17.31 26.05
C LEU A 71 10.52 17.54 27.39
N MET A 72 9.63 16.63 27.79
CA MET A 72 8.92 16.73 29.10
C MET A 72 9.91 16.65 30.26
N ASP A 73 10.86 15.71 30.22
CA ASP A 73 11.91 15.58 31.22
C ASP A 73 12.77 16.86 31.33
N ARG A 74 13.14 17.45 30.17
CA ARG A 74 13.93 18.68 30.12
C ARG A 74 13.21 19.88 30.73
N LEU A 75 11.89 19.90 30.59
CA LEU A 75 11.03 20.97 31.16
C LEU A 75 10.60 20.67 32.60
N GLY A 76 11.00 19.53 33.16
CA GLY A 76 10.61 19.09 34.53
C GLY A 76 9.13 18.76 34.66
N ILE A 77 8.47 18.39 33.57
CA ILE A 77 7.06 18.08 33.53
C ILE A 77 6.87 16.55 33.66
N ALA A 78 6.14 16.13 34.68
CA ALA A 78 5.78 14.72 34.85
C ALA A 78 4.84 14.29 33.73
N TRP A 79 5.17 13.22 33.02
CA TRP A 79 4.41 12.69 31.92
C TRP A 79 3.99 11.23 32.16
N HIS A 80 3.00 10.74 31.42
CA HIS A 80 2.51 9.37 31.51
C HIS A 80 3.03 8.55 30.34
N ASP A 81 3.54 7.35 30.63
CA ASP A 81 3.92 6.39 29.60
C ASP A 81 2.69 5.87 28.86
N CYS A 82 2.88 5.59 27.59
CA CYS A 82 1.82 5.10 26.72
C CYS A 82 2.27 3.82 26.02
N HIS A 83 1.50 2.76 26.21
CA HIS A 83 1.76 1.46 25.58
C HIS A 83 1.12 1.31 24.20
N SER A 84 0.49 2.36 23.66
CA SER A 84 -0.09 2.36 22.31
C SER A 84 0.98 2.24 21.25
N VAL A 85 0.61 1.58 20.15
CA VAL A 85 1.47 1.42 18.97
C VAL A 85 1.43 2.71 18.14
N GLY A 86 2.60 3.36 17.96
CA GLY A 86 2.71 4.59 17.18
C GLY A 86 3.74 5.57 17.74
N THR A 87 3.86 6.73 17.09
CA THR A 87 4.67 7.85 17.58
C THR A 87 3.90 8.61 18.65
N ILE A 88 4.42 8.61 19.86
CA ILE A 88 3.80 9.30 21.01
C ILE A 88 4.32 10.72 21.06
N ILE A 89 3.41 11.68 21.08
CA ILE A 89 3.68 13.11 21.21
C ILE A 89 3.01 13.59 22.50
N HIS A 90 3.84 14.02 23.44
CA HIS A 90 3.38 14.62 24.67
C HIS A 90 3.08 16.11 24.49
N LEU A 91 2.04 16.58 25.14
CA LEU A 91 1.62 17.97 25.16
C LEU A 91 1.61 18.50 26.59
N ALA A 92 2.24 19.64 26.79
CA ALA A 92 2.14 20.40 28.04
C ALA A 92 1.66 21.83 27.73
N ILE A 93 0.81 22.36 28.60
CA ILE A 93 0.19 23.68 28.49
C ILE A 93 0.32 24.38 29.82
N GLY A 94 0.86 25.64 29.83
CA GLY A 94 1.06 26.40 31.05
C GLY A 94 1.97 25.69 32.08
N GLY A 95 2.95 24.90 31.61
CA GLY A 95 3.85 24.14 32.47
C GLY A 95 3.26 22.87 33.11
N GLN A 96 2.04 22.49 32.74
CA GLN A 96 1.38 21.28 33.20
C GLN A 96 1.16 20.28 32.07
N TYR A 97 1.26 19.00 32.36
CA TYR A 97 0.99 17.93 31.40
C TYR A 97 -0.48 17.95 30.98
N ALA A 98 -0.73 18.08 29.69
CA ALA A 98 -2.08 18.16 29.13
C ALA A 98 -2.57 16.84 28.50
N GLY A 99 -1.65 15.92 28.23
CA GLY A 99 -1.96 14.63 27.62
C GLY A 99 -0.94 14.22 26.57
N HIS A 100 -1.21 13.12 25.84
CA HIS A 100 -0.41 12.72 24.71
C HIS A 100 -1.26 12.34 23.51
N ILE A 101 -0.69 12.53 22.35
CA ILE A 101 -1.29 12.22 21.06
C ILE A 101 -0.48 11.04 20.48
N VAL A 102 -1.18 9.98 20.10
CA VAL A 102 -0.57 8.84 19.41
C VAL A 102 -0.82 9.02 17.92
N ILE A 103 0.26 9.15 17.16
CA ILE A 103 0.24 9.14 15.69
C ILE A 103 0.67 7.76 15.27
N SER A 104 -0.21 7.04 14.64
CA SER A 104 0.07 5.75 14.01
C SER A 104 -0.31 5.81 12.55
N ASP A 105 0.40 5.08 11.74
CA ASP A 105 0.00 4.87 10.37
C ASP A 105 -1.35 4.14 10.35
N VAL A 106 -2.22 4.59 9.46
CA VAL A 106 -3.52 3.97 9.28
C VAL A 106 -3.40 2.99 8.12
N VAL A 107 -3.79 1.76 8.37
CA VAL A 107 -3.91 0.74 7.33
C VAL A 107 -4.84 1.27 6.23
N LYS A 108 -4.44 1.12 4.97
CA LYS A 108 -5.25 1.57 3.82
C LYS A 108 -6.65 0.96 3.88
N PRO A 109 -7.69 1.72 3.51
CA PRO A 109 -9.04 1.17 3.38
C PRO A 109 -9.00 -0.08 2.50
N HIS A 110 -9.81 -1.07 2.84
CA HIS A 110 -9.90 -2.36 2.12
C HIS A 110 -8.63 -3.24 2.11
N ALA A 111 -7.59 -2.92 2.87
CA ALA A 111 -6.36 -3.73 2.88
C ALA A 111 -6.60 -5.16 3.40
N LYS A 112 -7.40 -5.29 4.46
CA LYS A 112 -7.78 -6.60 5.01
C LYS A 112 -8.61 -7.42 4.01
N GLU A 113 -9.61 -6.79 3.40
CA GLU A 113 -10.43 -7.40 2.35
C GLU A 113 -9.59 -7.80 1.13
N ALA A 114 -8.58 -6.99 0.80
CA ALA A 114 -7.66 -7.29 -0.29
C ALA A 114 -6.83 -8.54 -0.01
N ILE A 115 -6.27 -8.70 1.18
CA ILE A 115 -5.54 -9.92 1.58
C ILE A 115 -6.46 -11.15 1.50
N ALA A 116 -7.69 -11.04 2.01
CA ALA A 116 -8.66 -12.13 1.91
C ALA A 116 -9.00 -12.47 0.44
N ALA A 117 -9.19 -11.46 -0.41
CA ALA A 117 -9.48 -11.62 -1.83
C ALA A 117 -8.31 -12.24 -2.60
N LEU A 118 -7.05 -11.93 -2.24
CA LEU A 118 -5.87 -12.57 -2.79
C LEU A 118 -5.82 -14.06 -2.47
N LYS A 119 -6.09 -14.45 -1.22
CA LYS A 119 -6.17 -15.86 -0.81
C LYS A 119 -7.28 -16.60 -1.57
N GLN A 120 -8.46 -15.99 -1.72
CA GLN A 120 -9.55 -16.53 -2.54
C GLN A 120 -9.18 -16.64 -4.02
N ALA A 121 -8.36 -15.73 -4.52
CA ALA A 121 -7.84 -15.79 -5.88
C ALA A 121 -6.73 -16.86 -6.05
N GLY A 122 -6.39 -17.62 -5.00
CA GLY A 122 -5.44 -18.71 -5.04
C GLY A 122 -3.98 -18.28 -4.86
N VAL A 123 -3.74 -17.13 -4.21
CA VAL A 123 -2.40 -16.78 -3.70
C VAL A 123 -2.10 -17.70 -2.52
N GLY A 124 -1.05 -18.50 -2.62
CA GLY A 124 -0.70 -19.52 -1.63
C GLY A 124 -0.13 -18.95 -0.34
N LYS A 125 0.57 -17.82 -0.41
CA LYS A 125 1.22 -17.17 0.74
C LYS A 125 1.27 -15.66 0.56
N THR A 126 1.00 -14.93 1.65
CA THR A 126 1.12 -13.47 1.71
C THR A 126 2.20 -13.09 2.70
N VAL A 127 3.13 -12.22 2.30
CA VAL A 127 4.28 -11.80 3.10
C VAL A 127 4.31 -10.27 3.16
N MET A 128 4.51 -9.71 4.34
CA MET A 128 4.70 -8.27 4.54
C MET A 128 6.17 -7.97 4.81
N LEU A 129 6.74 -7.03 4.03
CA LEU A 129 8.09 -6.50 4.22
C LEU A 129 8.01 -5.03 4.61
N THR A 130 8.47 -4.68 5.80
CA THR A 130 8.37 -3.31 6.31
C THR A 130 9.65 -2.86 7.01
N GLY A 131 9.92 -1.54 6.95
CA GLY A 131 10.96 -0.89 7.75
C GLY A 131 10.54 -0.55 9.17
N ASP A 132 9.26 -0.76 9.53
CA ASP A 132 8.74 -0.47 10.85
C ASP A 132 9.31 -1.38 11.92
N ILE A 133 9.26 -0.91 13.17
CA ILE A 133 9.66 -1.71 14.33
C ILE A 133 8.76 -2.95 14.46
N ARG A 134 9.36 -4.04 14.92
CA ARG A 134 8.73 -5.36 15.00
C ARG A 134 7.34 -5.35 15.63
N ARG A 135 7.17 -4.65 16.75
CA ARG A 135 5.89 -4.57 17.48
C ARG A 135 4.76 -3.98 16.61
N VAL A 136 5.06 -2.96 15.80
CA VAL A 136 4.09 -2.34 14.88
C VAL A 136 3.76 -3.30 13.75
N ALA A 137 4.79 -3.87 13.15
CA ALA A 137 4.68 -4.79 12.03
C ALA A 137 3.85 -6.04 12.38
N ASP A 138 4.12 -6.66 13.53
CA ASP A 138 3.40 -7.84 14.01
C ASP A 138 1.90 -7.52 14.22
N HIS A 139 1.59 -6.36 14.83
CA HIS A 139 0.21 -5.94 15.04
C HIS A 139 -0.56 -5.72 13.73
N VAL A 140 0.06 -5.02 12.77
CA VAL A 140 -0.55 -4.78 11.45
C VAL A 140 -0.71 -6.09 10.67
N ALA A 141 0.28 -6.97 10.72
CA ALA A 141 0.22 -8.27 10.05
C ALA A 141 -0.92 -9.15 10.59
N GLU A 142 -1.13 -9.16 11.91
CA GLU A 142 -2.24 -9.87 12.57
C GLU A 142 -3.59 -9.27 12.17
N GLU A 143 -3.71 -7.93 12.19
CA GLU A 143 -4.94 -7.23 11.77
C GLU A 143 -5.32 -7.54 10.33
N LEU A 144 -4.34 -7.56 9.42
CA LEU A 144 -4.52 -7.83 7.99
C LEU A 144 -4.70 -9.32 7.68
N GLY A 145 -4.23 -10.20 8.55
CA GLY A 145 -4.23 -11.64 8.31
C GLY A 145 -3.18 -12.09 7.30
N VAL A 146 -2.00 -11.44 7.30
CA VAL A 146 -0.84 -11.81 6.49
C VAL A 146 -0.17 -13.05 7.09
N ASP A 147 0.37 -13.94 6.23
CA ASP A 147 0.90 -15.23 6.69
C ASP A 147 2.31 -15.12 7.28
N GLU A 148 3.10 -14.13 6.83
CA GLU A 148 4.48 -13.92 7.29
C GLU A 148 4.81 -12.43 7.28
N VAL A 149 5.61 -11.97 8.25
CA VAL A 149 6.07 -10.59 8.36
C VAL A 149 7.56 -10.51 8.62
N HIS A 150 8.24 -9.61 7.91
CA HIS A 150 9.61 -9.22 8.16
C HIS A 150 9.66 -7.72 8.42
N SER A 151 10.12 -7.35 9.59
CA SER A 151 10.18 -5.98 10.09
C SER A 151 11.61 -5.45 10.14
N GLU A 152 11.75 -4.14 10.40
CA GLU A 152 13.04 -3.45 10.60
C GLU A 152 13.99 -3.56 9.39
N LEU A 153 13.43 -3.72 8.18
CA LEU A 153 14.19 -3.89 6.95
C LEU A 153 14.63 -2.55 6.37
N LEU A 154 15.89 -2.44 6.06
CA LEU A 154 16.41 -1.40 5.17
C LEU A 154 16.08 -1.75 3.70
N PRO A 155 16.15 -0.79 2.77
CA PRO A 155 15.86 -1.07 1.35
C PRO A 155 16.66 -2.23 0.76
N ALA A 156 17.95 -2.35 1.12
CA ALA A 156 18.79 -3.48 0.69
C ALA A 156 18.33 -4.82 1.28
N ASP A 157 17.86 -4.82 2.53
CA ASP A 157 17.37 -6.03 3.19
C ASP A 157 16.07 -6.51 2.56
N LYS A 158 15.20 -5.59 2.09
CA LYS A 158 13.99 -5.95 1.33
C LYS A 158 14.33 -6.73 0.06
N VAL A 159 15.34 -6.27 -0.69
CA VAL A 159 15.82 -6.97 -1.90
C VAL A 159 16.31 -8.37 -1.55
N ALA A 160 17.15 -8.50 -0.53
CA ALA A 160 17.68 -9.80 -0.09
C ALA A 160 16.56 -10.76 0.36
N GLN A 161 15.53 -10.25 1.06
CA GLN A 161 14.38 -11.06 1.46
C GLN A 161 13.56 -11.52 0.26
N VAL A 162 13.34 -10.66 -0.74
CA VAL A 162 12.65 -11.07 -1.98
C VAL A 162 13.44 -12.14 -2.75
N GLU A 163 14.74 -12.00 -2.87
CA GLU A 163 15.62 -13.02 -3.50
C GLU A 163 15.55 -14.37 -2.75
N ARG A 164 15.50 -14.31 -1.41
CA ARG A 164 15.33 -15.52 -0.58
C ARG A 164 13.94 -16.15 -0.77
N LEU A 165 12.89 -15.33 -0.82
CA LEU A 165 11.54 -15.82 -1.07
C LEU A 165 11.42 -16.44 -2.48
N LEU A 166 12.01 -15.81 -3.51
CA LEU A 166 12.06 -16.34 -4.87
C LEU A 166 12.74 -17.72 -4.93
N SER A 167 13.87 -17.88 -4.19
CA SER A 167 14.63 -19.15 -4.16
C SER A 167 13.86 -20.30 -3.52
N ASN A 168 12.90 -19.99 -2.65
CA ASN A 168 12.13 -20.97 -1.87
C ASN A 168 10.67 -21.11 -2.34
N ALA A 169 10.25 -20.38 -3.37
CA ALA A 169 8.88 -20.39 -3.85
C ALA A 169 8.65 -21.52 -4.87
N ASP A 170 7.59 -22.28 -4.68
CA ASP A 170 7.12 -23.27 -5.67
C ASP A 170 6.32 -22.61 -6.83
N GLY A 171 6.19 -21.28 -6.83
CA GLY A 171 5.39 -20.52 -7.79
C GLY A 171 6.00 -19.18 -8.14
N LYS A 172 5.19 -18.29 -8.70
CA LYS A 172 5.60 -16.93 -9.04
C LYS A 172 5.42 -16.00 -7.85
N LEU A 173 6.39 -15.12 -7.64
CA LEU A 173 6.38 -14.09 -6.61
C LEU A 173 5.98 -12.75 -7.22
N ALA A 174 4.89 -12.16 -6.71
CA ALA A 174 4.52 -10.80 -7.01
C ALA A 174 4.92 -9.89 -5.84
N PHE A 175 5.59 -8.78 -6.12
CA PHE A 175 5.89 -7.75 -5.15
C PHE A 175 5.02 -6.52 -5.41
N VAL A 176 4.41 -5.99 -4.35
CA VAL A 176 3.57 -4.80 -4.41
C VAL A 176 4.24 -3.69 -3.60
N GLY A 177 4.52 -2.57 -4.25
CA GLY A 177 5.13 -1.41 -3.63
C GLY A 177 4.53 -0.10 -4.12
N ASP A 178 4.70 0.99 -3.38
CA ASP A 178 4.12 2.30 -3.68
C ASP A 178 5.16 3.40 -3.89
N GLY A 179 6.44 3.12 -3.63
CA GLY A 179 7.46 4.14 -3.51
C GLY A 179 8.68 3.99 -4.40
N ILE A 180 9.41 5.10 -4.51
CA ILE A 180 10.72 5.18 -5.17
C ILE A 180 11.71 4.18 -4.55
N ASN A 181 11.62 3.98 -3.24
CA ASN A 181 12.50 3.08 -2.50
C ASN A 181 12.27 1.60 -2.82
N ASP A 182 11.12 1.25 -3.37
CA ASP A 182 10.75 -0.13 -3.71
C ASP A 182 11.07 -0.50 -5.18
N ALA A 183 11.49 0.46 -6.02
CA ALA A 183 11.83 0.21 -7.42
C ALA A 183 12.86 -0.92 -7.62
N PRO A 184 13.95 -1.03 -6.82
CA PRO A 184 14.89 -2.14 -6.93
C PRO A 184 14.26 -3.51 -6.60
N VAL A 185 13.26 -3.53 -5.71
CA VAL A 185 12.55 -4.75 -5.31
C VAL A 185 11.52 -5.14 -6.37
N LEU A 186 10.79 -4.16 -6.92
CA LEU A 186 9.83 -4.35 -8.02
C LEU A 186 10.49 -5.04 -9.21
N SER A 187 11.65 -4.55 -9.64
CA SER A 187 12.37 -5.12 -10.78
C SER A 187 13.02 -6.49 -10.51
N ARG A 188 13.15 -6.90 -9.25
CA ARG A 188 13.73 -8.22 -8.88
C ARG A 188 12.69 -9.31 -8.73
N SER A 189 11.43 -8.95 -8.48
CA SER A 189 10.33 -9.91 -8.38
C SER A 189 9.98 -10.53 -9.74
N ASP A 190 9.30 -11.67 -9.76
CA ASP A 190 8.73 -12.23 -11.00
C ASP A 190 7.66 -11.31 -11.60
N ILE A 191 6.92 -10.57 -10.74
CA ILE A 191 5.89 -9.62 -11.13
C ILE A 191 5.97 -8.43 -10.17
N GLY A 192 6.39 -7.27 -10.68
CA GLY A 192 6.38 -6.01 -9.94
C GLY A 192 5.05 -5.29 -10.12
N ILE A 193 4.39 -4.91 -9.03
CA ILE A 193 3.12 -4.17 -9.03
C ILE A 193 3.33 -2.84 -8.31
N ALA A 194 3.26 -1.73 -9.03
CA ALA A 194 3.30 -0.40 -8.44
C ALA A 194 1.88 0.10 -8.13
N MET A 195 1.71 0.66 -6.92
CA MET A 195 0.45 1.26 -6.46
C MET A 195 0.59 2.77 -6.31
N GLY A 196 -0.52 3.51 -6.55
CA GLY A 196 -0.56 4.94 -6.34
C GLY A 196 0.36 5.73 -7.29
N ALA A 197 0.40 5.35 -8.54
CA ALA A 197 1.34 5.79 -9.57
C ALA A 197 1.47 7.32 -9.81
N MET A 198 0.72 8.14 -9.08
CA MET A 198 0.81 9.60 -9.18
C MET A 198 2.08 10.20 -8.55
N GLY A 199 3.00 9.38 -8.02
CA GLY A 199 4.11 9.86 -7.22
C GLY A 199 5.52 9.43 -7.60
N SER A 200 5.72 8.43 -8.47
CA SER A 200 7.08 7.93 -8.74
C SER A 200 7.23 7.35 -10.14
N ASP A 201 7.82 8.12 -11.05
CA ASP A 201 8.18 7.65 -12.39
C ASP A 201 9.11 6.41 -12.32
N ALA A 202 10.01 6.37 -11.33
CA ALA A 202 10.91 5.24 -11.14
C ALA A 202 10.19 3.95 -10.75
N ALA A 203 9.14 4.01 -9.93
CA ALA A 203 8.34 2.83 -9.58
C ALA A 203 7.49 2.36 -10.78
N ILE A 204 6.95 3.31 -11.57
CA ILE A 204 6.20 3.00 -12.79
C ILE A 204 7.10 2.29 -13.81
N GLU A 205 8.33 2.78 -13.99
CA GLU A 205 9.29 2.21 -14.94
C GLU A 205 9.79 0.82 -14.51
N ALA A 206 9.87 0.56 -13.20
CA ALA A 206 10.34 -0.71 -12.64
C ALA A 206 9.23 -1.78 -12.51
N ALA A 207 7.96 -1.43 -12.67
CA ALA A 207 6.84 -2.33 -12.45
C ALA A 207 6.28 -2.92 -13.75
N ASP A 208 5.85 -4.19 -13.69
CA ASP A 208 5.13 -4.86 -14.80
C ASP A 208 3.66 -4.46 -14.83
N VAL A 209 3.09 -4.12 -13.68
CA VAL A 209 1.70 -3.71 -13.51
C VAL A 209 1.64 -2.42 -12.69
N VAL A 210 0.87 -1.45 -13.18
CA VAL A 210 0.68 -0.18 -12.48
C VAL A 210 -0.80 -0.01 -12.13
N LEU A 211 -1.08 0.15 -10.84
CA LEU A 211 -2.41 0.50 -10.36
C LEU A 211 -2.47 2.01 -10.13
N MET A 212 -3.31 2.68 -10.91
CA MET A 212 -3.39 4.15 -10.93
C MET A 212 -3.97 4.74 -9.64
N ASP A 213 -4.68 3.95 -8.89
CA ASP A 213 -5.22 4.32 -7.57
C ASP A 213 -4.65 3.45 -6.45
N ASP A 214 -4.87 3.90 -5.22
CA ASP A 214 -4.35 3.28 -4.00
C ASP A 214 -5.25 2.17 -3.43
N ASP A 215 -6.14 1.57 -4.25
CA ASP A 215 -7.03 0.51 -3.78
C ASP A 215 -6.40 -0.88 -3.95
N PRO A 216 -5.97 -1.55 -2.86
CA PRO A 216 -5.33 -2.85 -2.92
C PRO A 216 -6.27 -3.97 -3.40
N LEU A 217 -7.59 -3.81 -3.35
CA LEU A 217 -8.55 -4.76 -3.90
C LEU A 217 -8.38 -4.98 -5.41
N LYS A 218 -7.84 -3.99 -6.13
CA LYS A 218 -7.61 -4.08 -7.58
C LYS A 218 -6.55 -5.10 -7.96
N ILE A 219 -5.66 -5.48 -7.04
CA ILE A 219 -4.69 -6.56 -7.29
C ILE A 219 -5.42 -7.88 -7.56
N SER A 220 -6.39 -8.22 -6.72
CA SER A 220 -7.18 -9.44 -6.91
C SER A 220 -7.99 -9.44 -8.20
N LYS A 221 -8.50 -8.27 -8.62
CA LYS A 221 -9.16 -8.09 -9.91
C LYS A 221 -8.20 -8.28 -11.07
N ALA A 222 -6.99 -7.71 -10.99
CA ALA A 222 -5.95 -7.90 -12.01
C ALA A 222 -5.62 -9.38 -12.21
N ILE A 223 -5.49 -10.16 -11.13
CA ILE A 223 -5.25 -11.61 -11.20
C ILE A 223 -6.42 -12.32 -11.91
N ARG A 224 -7.67 -11.97 -11.58
CA ARG A 224 -8.86 -12.59 -12.21
C ARG A 224 -8.94 -12.26 -13.70
N ILE A 225 -8.67 -11.00 -14.07
CA ILE A 225 -8.64 -10.55 -15.47
C ILE A 225 -7.56 -11.32 -16.24
N SER A 226 -6.33 -11.39 -15.71
CA SER A 226 -5.24 -12.12 -16.33
C SER A 226 -5.59 -13.59 -16.59
N ARG A 227 -6.14 -14.27 -15.58
CA ARG A 227 -6.58 -15.68 -15.72
C ARG A 227 -7.69 -15.84 -16.76
N LYS A 228 -8.64 -14.90 -16.82
CA LYS A 228 -9.68 -14.91 -17.85
C LYS A 228 -9.09 -14.73 -19.25
N CYS A 229 -8.17 -13.78 -19.43
CA CYS A 229 -7.49 -13.57 -20.69
C CYS A 229 -6.72 -14.82 -21.12
N LEU A 230 -5.93 -15.42 -20.24
CA LEU A 230 -5.20 -16.66 -20.53
C LEU A 230 -6.15 -17.79 -20.93
N ARG A 231 -7.28 -17.96 -20.23
CA ARG A 231 -8.28 -18.97 -20.60
C ARG A 231 -8.79 -18.77 -22.02
N ILE A 232 -9.15 -17.52 -22.38
CA ILE A 232 -9.63 -17.19 -23.74
C ILE A 232 -8.53 -17.48 -24.77
N VAL A 233 -7.28 -17.16 -24.47
CA VAL A 233 -6.15 -17.47 -25.35
C VAL A 233 -6.03 -18.98 -25.57
N TYR A 234 -6.05 -19.78 -24.49
CA TYR A 234 -6.01 -21.25 -24.60
C TYR A 234 -7.22 -21.81 -25.37
N GLU A 235 -8.42 -21.33 -25.10
CA GLU A 235 -9.63 -21.69 -25.86
C GLU A 235 -9.43 -21.47 -27.35
N ASN A 236 -8.90 -20.31 -27.74
CA ASN A 236 -8.65 -19.96 -29.14
C ASN A 236 -7.54 -20.84 -29.76
N ILE A 237 -6.46 -21.12 -29.05
CA ILE A 237 -5.37 -21.99 -29.53
C ILE A 237 -5.88 -23.41 -29.77
N VAL A 238 -6.55 -23.99 -28.78
CA VAL A 238 -7.07 -25.36 -28.89
C VAL A 238 -8.09 -25.47 -30.02
N PHE A 239 -9.00 -24.49 -30.11
CA PHE A 239 -10.00 -24.43 -31.17
C PHE A 239 -9.33 -24.35 -32.57
N ALA A 240 -8.38 -23.41 -32.75
CA ALA A 240 -7.72 -23.22 -34.03
C ALA A 240 -6.90 -24.45 -34.47
N LEU A 241 -6.12 -25.02 -33.56
CA LEU A 241 -5.36 -26.24 -33.82
C LEU A 241 -6.24 -27.44 -34.08
N GLY A 242 -7.35 -27.57 -33.34
CA GLY A 242 -8.33 -28.64 -33.53
C GLY A 242 -8.98 -28.61 -34.92
N ILE A 243 -9.44 -27.44 -35.37
CA ILE A 243 -10.04 -27.27 -36.69
C ILE A 243 -8.99 -27.53 -37.81
N LYS A 244 -7.76 -26.99 -37.66
CA LYS A 244 -6.69 -27.22 -38.62
C LYS A 244 -6.31 -28.70 -38.71
N GLY A 245 -6.18 -29.38 -37.57
CA GLY A 245 -5.91 -30.83 -37.53
C GLY A 245 -7.02 -31.63 -38.19
N LEU A 246 -8.28 -31.30 -37.92
CA LEU A 246 -9.43 -31.93 -38.56
C LEU A 246 -9.41 -31.73 -40.09
N CYS A 247 -9.15 -30.52 -40.58
CA CYS A 247 -9.05 -30.23 -42.00
C CYS A 247 -7.89 -30.99 -42.67
N LEU A 248 -6.76 -31.16 -42.00
CA LEU A 248 -5.66 -31.94 -42.52
C LEU A 248 -6.03 -33.44 -42.68
N VAL A 249 -6.71 -34.01 -41.70
CA VAL A 249 -7.17 -35.41 -41.78
C VAL A 249 -8.18 -35.58 -42.90
N LEU A 250 -9.19 -34.70 -43.00
CA LEU A 250 -10.20 -34.73 -44.08
C LEU A 250 -9.55 -34.51 -45.45
N GLY A 251 -8.52 -33.67 -45.55
CA GLY A 251 -7.73 -33.47 -46.77
C GLY A 251 -6.98 -34.72 -47.20
N ALA A 252 -6.35 -35.40 -46.24
CA ALA A 252 -5.66 -36.65 -46.46
C ALA A 252 -6.59 -37.79 -46.91
N MET A 253 -7.85 -37.76 -46.46
CA MET A 253 -8.91 -38.65 -46.87
C MET A 253 -9.53 -38.32 -48.22
N GLY A 254 -9.15 -37.18 -48.84
CA GLY A 254 -9.71 -36.69 -50.11
C GLY A 254 -11.11 -36.09 -49.99
N ILE A 255 -11.61 -35.83 -48.76
CA ILE A 255 -12.97 -35.29 -48.51
C ILE A 255 -12.96 -33.75 -48.48
N ALA A 256 -11.90 -33.14 -47.98
CA ALA A 256 -11.80 -31.67 -47.87
C ALA A 256 -11.40 -31.05 -49.21
N ASN A 257 -12.11 -30.00 -49.58
CA ASN A 257 -11.81 -29.16 -50.76
C ASN A 257 -11.09 -27.85 -50.33
N MET A 258 -10.62 -27.09 -51.33
CA MET A 258 -9.93 -25.82 -51.11
C MET A 258 -10.77 -24.82 -50.30
N TRP A 259 -12.09 -24.80 -50.46
CA TRP A 259 -12.97 -23.89 -49.71
C TRP A 259 -13.04 -24.23 -48.22
N ALA A 260 -12.98 -25.52 -47.86
CA ALA A 260 -12.89 -25.97 -46.48
C ALA A 260 -11.57 -25.53 -45.82
N ALA A 261 -10.46 -25.58 -46.58
CA ALA A 261 -9.18 -25.09 -46.10
C ALA A 261 -9.16 -23.58 -45.87
N ILE A 262 -9.74 -22.80 -46.78
CA ILE A 262 -9.86 -21.34 -46.62
C ILE A 262 -10.75 -21.00 -45.42
N PHE A 263 -11.87 -21.71 -45.23
CA PHE A 263 -12.74 -21.51 -44.08
C PHE A 263 -12.01 -21.86 -42.78
N ALA A 264 -11.25 -22.93 -42.74
CA ALA A 264 -10.44 -23.33 -41.56
C ALA A 264 -9.36 -22.29 -41.21
N ASP A 265 -8.87 -21.52 -42.15
CA ASP A 265 -7.85 -20.51 -41.90
C ASP A 265 -8.47 -19.13 -41.54
N VAL A 266 -9.31 -18.60 -42.38
CA VAL A 266 -9.90 -17.26 -42.22
C VAL A 266 -11.09 -17.27 -41.25
N GLY A 267 -12.01 -18.25 -41.38
CA GLY A 267 -13.20 -18.34 -40.54
C GLY A 267 -12.86 -18.57 -39.06
N VAL A 268 -11.90 -19.44 -38.82
CA VAL A 268 -11.41 -19.73 -37.44
C VAL A 268 -10.79 -18.48 -36.82
N MET A 269 -10.03 -17.69 -37.59
CA MET A 269 -9.45 -16.43 -37.11
C MET A 269 -10.55 -15.43 -36.71
N VAL A 270 -11.59 -15.28 -37.49
CA VAL A 270 -12.72 -14.39 -37.18
C VAL A 270 -13.43 -14.84 -35.89
N ILE A 271 -13.69 -16.14 -35.76
CA ILE A 271 -14.31 -16.69 -34.54
C ILE A 271 -13.42 -16.47 -33.32
N ALA A 272 -12.10 -16.67 -33.43
CA ALA A 272 -11.15 -16.42 -32.37
C ALA A 272 -11.13 -14.95 -31.93
N VAL A 273 -11.19 -14.00 -32.87
CA VAL A 273 -11.29 -12.56 -32.56
C VAL A 273 -12.59 -12.24 -31.83
N LEU A 274 -13.73 -12.79 -32.30
CA LEU A 274 -15.02 -12.60 -31.62
C LEU A 274 -14.98 -13.18 -30.19
N ASN A 275 -14.35 -14.33 -29.99
CA ASN A 275 -14.15 -14.90 -28.66
C ASN A 275 -13.25 -14.01 -27.80
N ALA A 276 -12.20 -13.40 -28.37
CA ALA A 276 -11.30 -12.49 -27.67
C ALA A 276 -12.00 -11.23 -27.13
N ILE A 277 -13.06 -10.75 -27.79
CA ILE A 277 -13.87 -9.60 -27.35
C ILE A 277 -14.48 -9.86 -25.94
N ARG A 278 -14.71 -11.13 -25.56
CA ARG A 278 -15.15 -11.50 -24.21
C ARG A 278 -14.19 -11.05 -23.11
N ALA A 279 -12.93 -10.83 -23.43
CA ALA A 279 -11.94 -10.29 -22.47
C ALA A 279 -12.31 -8.88 -21.99
N LEU A 280 -13.01 -8.09 -22.80
CA LEU A 280 -13.45 -6.74 -22.46
C LEU A 280 -14.62 -6.71 -21.45
N GLN A 281 -15.31 -7.82 -21.25
CA GLN A 281 -16.42 -7.93 -20.31
C GLN A 281 -15.90 -8.14 -18.88
N VAL A 282 -15.46 -7.06 -18.22
CA VAL A 282 -14.83 -7.08 -16.89
C VAL A 282 -15.81 -6.73 -15.76
N LYS A 283 -17.05 -6.34 -16.07
CA LYS A 283 -18.02 -5.80 -15.09
C LYS A 283 -18.43 -6.78 -13.98
N ASN A 284 -18.23 -8.08 -14.16
CA ASN A 284 -18.67 -9.13 -13.23
C ASN A 284 -17.48 -9.93 -12.63
N LEU A 285 -16.29 -9.34 -12.58
CA LEU A 285 -15.08 -9.99 -12.03
C LEU A 285 -14.70 -9.41 -10.68
#